data_04c8f8e9a39ef390f8cbb95c20c64097
#
_entry.id   04c8f8e9a39ef390f8cbb95c20c64097
#
_cell.length_a   1.000
_cell.length_b   1.000
_cell.length_c   1.000
_cell.angle_alpha   90.00
_cell.angle_beta   90.00
_cell.angle_gamma   90.00
#
_symmetry.space_group_name_H-M   'P 1'
#
loop_
_entity.id
_entity.type
_entity.pdbx_description
1 polymer ?
#
loop_
_entity_poly.entity_id
_entity_poly.type
_entity_poly.pdbx_seq_one_letter_code
_entity_poly.pdbx_strand_id
1 'polypeptide(L)'
;MRNPKLTDDEKQAIIRLLTKHPSYENKIDWNKSNSLTYDDFLEVLRPLYINELDSRGLIEGVDYDILYESSNEVLYSIYSYDASRILASNSVEPKMWTKIPSWCGEEEKTDEAHAFGHFDSEHGNMKPGAKWCISMQTSTRYWNQYTPNIHFFFWFKNNTRLEDNKKIAISVSKRLWKIVKVYNGADNEIEMELPSYIMEAIDKERKVYKEKEFNVFKSKLKLNPQTNRYDYDGDLDKAKVINFISEGGDGFTLNFGKITGNFDCSSLGLKSLKGAPQKVGGNFYCFENQLTSLEGAPQKVGEDFSCSGNKLTFLEGAPQTVGKAFWCSRNQLTSLKGSPQKVGGDFWCNDNQLISLEGAPIEVGGSFICYKNHLTSLKGAPQIVGENFYCYRNPNLHSLEGIGEVEGDIVKDF
;
A
#
# COMPACT_ATOMS: atom_id res chain seq x y z
N MET A 1 21.27 26.45 24.29
CA MET A 1 22.18 26.91 23.21
C MET A 1 21.59 28.19 22.67
N ARG A 2 22.38 29.23 22.39
CA ARG A 2 21.85 30.47 21.81
C ARG A 2 21.50 30.20 20.35
N ASN A 3 20.23 30.46 19.96
CA ASN A 3 19.81 30.35 18.57
C ASN A 3 20.69 31.16 17.66
N PRO A 4 21.07 30.66 16.48
CA PRO A 4 21.89 31.40 15.55
C PRO A 4 21.15 32.67 15.10
N LYS A 5 21.90 33.75 14.89
CA LYS A 5 21.37 34.98 14.29
C LYS A 5 20.92 34.66 12.85
N LEU A 6 19.85 35.33 12.42
CA LEU A 6 19.38 35.25 11.04
C LEU A 6 20.45 35.68 10.06
N THR A 7 20.63 34.96 8.99
CA THR A 7 21.41 35.36 7.83
C THR A 7 20.75 36.53 7.09
N ASP A 8 21.48 37.26 6.29
CA ASP A 8 20.92 38.41 5.54
C ASP A 8 19.86 37.92 4.51
N ASP A 9 20.03 36.73 3.93
CA ASP A 9 19.04 36.13 3.03
C ASP A 9 17.76 35.77 3.74
N GLU A 10 17.84 35.22 4.96
CA GLU A 10 16.66 34.90 5.81
C GLU A 10 15.92 36.19 6.18
N LYS A 11 16.65 37.26 6.55
CA LYS A 11 16.03 38.57 6.82
C LYS A 11 15.34 39.14 5.59
N GLN A 12 15.92 39.03 4.40
CA GLN A 12 15.29 39.48 3.16
C GLN A 12 14.05 38.63 2.81
N ALA A 13 14.08 37.34 3.03
CA ALA A 13 12.91 36.47 2.82
C ALA A 13 11.76 36.85 3.76
N ILE A 14 12.06 37.11 5.03
CA ILE A 14 11.10 37.58 6.03
C ILE A 14 10.53 38.96 5.65
N ILE A 15 11.34 39.91 5.24
CA ILE A 15 10.90 41.23 4.79
C ILE A 15 9.94 41.09 3.59
N ARG A 16 10.28 40.27 2.60
CA ARG A 16 9.41 40.02 1.44
C ARG A 16 8.06 39.41 1.84
N LEU A 17 8.06 38.46 2.81
CA LEU A 17 6.83 37.86 3.33
C LEU A 17 5.98 38.91 4.05
N LEU A 18 6.57 39.73 4.92
CA LEU A 18 5.86 40.77 5.67
C LEU A 18 5.36 41.90 4.78
N THR A 19 6.06 42.25 3.70
CA THR A 19 5.60 43.23 2.70
C THR A 19 4.27 42.76 2.06
N LYS A 20 4.03 41.47 1.95
CA LYS A 20 2.76 40.92 1.48
C LYS A 20 1.66 40.89 2.57
N HIS A 21 2.05 41.02 3.84
CA HIS A 21 1.16 40.96 4.98
C HIS A 21 1.42 42.15 5.95
N PRO A 22 1.08 43.39 5.56
CA PRO A 22 1.45 44.62 6.30
C PRO A 22 0.96 44.66 7.76
N SER A 23 -0.14 43.92 8.05
CA SER A 23 -0.69 43.86 9.42
C SER A 23 0.24 43.14 10.43
N TYR A 24 1.24 42.40 9.94
CA TYR A 24 2.21 41.70 10.77
C TYR A 24 3.55 42.43 10.88
N GLU A 25 3.80 43.39 10.00
CA GLU A 25 5.06 44.16 9.98
C GLU A 25 5.30 44.91 11.30
N ASN A 26 4.22 45.44 11.91
CA ASN A 26 4.26 46.14 13.17
C ASN A 26 4.47 45.24 14.41
N LYS A 27 4.45 43.93 14.24
CA LYS A 27 4.66 42.98 15.34
C LYS A 27 6.15 42.66 15.55
N ILE A 28 7.02 43.13 14.67
CA ILE A 28 8.46 42.88 14.69
C ILE A 28 9.20 44.17 15.05
N ASP A 29 10.01 44.13 16.10
CA ASP A 29 10.87 45.26 16.49
C ASP A 29 12.13 45.28 15.62
N TRP A 30 12.04 45.91 14.46
CA TRP A 30 13.13 46.05 13.51
C TRP A 30 14.35 46.83 14.03
N ASN A 31 14.21 47.57 15.13
CA ASN A 31 15.33 48.28 15.76
C ASN A 31 16.36 47.30 16.34
N LYS A 32 15.96 46.06 16.57
CA LYS A 32 16.82 44.95 17.02
C LYS A 32 17.38 44.10 15.88
N SER A 33 17.32 44.54 14.63
CA SER A 33 17.58 43.74 13.44
C SER A 33 18.88 42.94 13.44
N ASN A 34 19.93 43.42 14.13
CA ASN A 34 21.23 42.74 14.24
C ASN A 34 21.30 41.69 15.35
N SER A 35 20.29 41.61 16.21
CA SER A 35 20.21 40.63 17.31
C SER A 35 19.02 39.69 17.22
N LEU A 36 18.15 39.88 16.23
CA LEU A 36 16.97 39.05 16.03
C LEU A 36 17.37 37.61 15.71
N THR A 37 16.74 36.69 16.41
CA THR A 37 16.86 35.24 16.21
C THR A 37 15.58 34.73 15.53
N TYR A 38 15.62 33.54 15.06
CA TYR A 38 14.42 32.89 14.48
C TYR A 38 13.26 32.83 15.48
N ASP A 39 13.53 32.57 16.76
CA ASP A 39 12.52 32.54 17.82
C ASP A 39 11.74 33.85 17.97
N ASP A 40 12.40 34.99 17.72
CA ASP A 40 11.73 36.30 17.77
C ASP A 40 10.69 36.46 16.65
N PHE A 41 10.76 35.62 15.61
CA PHE A 41 9.84 35.65 14.49
C PHE A 41 8.81 34.52 14.50
N LEU A 42 9.04 33.43 15.26
CA LEU A 42 8.20 32.23 15.24
C LEU A 42 6.70 32.54 15.47
N GLU A 43 6.39 33.37 16.46
CA GLU A 43 5.00 33.74 16.75
C GLU A 43 4.34 34.56 15.62
N VAL A 44 5.14 35.29 14.83
CA VAL A 44 4.67 36.13 13.73
C VAL A 44 4.70 35.36 12.40
N LEU A 45 5.71 34.55 12.19
CA LEU A 45 5.91 33.81 10.93
C LEU A 45 5.04 32.56 10.84
N ARG A 46 4.81 31.86 11.96
CA ARG A 46 4.01 30.63 11.97
C ARG A 46 2.62 30.81 11.39
N PRO A 47 1.82 31.82 11.81
CA PRO A 47 0.54 32.09 11.18
C PRO A 47 0.63 32.45 9.69
N LEU A 48 1.74 33.13 9.29
CA LEU A 48 1.96 33.52 7.89
C LEU A 48 2.32 32.32 7.02
N TYR A 49 3.13 31.36 7.55
CA TYR A 49 3.45 30.13 6.83
C TYR A 49 2.22 29.24 6.66
N ILE A 50 1.41 29.10 7.68
CA ILE A 50 0.14 28.37 7.59
C ILE A 50 -0.79 29.05 6.57
N ASN A 51 -0.96 30.37 6.67
CA ASN A 51 -1.74 31.14 5.70
C ASN A 51 -1.17 31.07 4.28
N GLU A 52 0.14 30.96 4.12
CA GLU A 52 0.76 30.80 2.80
C GLU A 52 0.44 29.45 2.19
N LEU A 53 0.53 28.37 2.96
CA LEU A 53 0.19 27.02 2.49
C LEU A 53 -1.30 26.94 2.18
N ASP A 54 -2.16 27.47 3.04
CA ASP A 54 -3.60 27.58 2.82
C ASP A 54 -3.93 28.43 1.58
N SER A 55 -3.23 29.54 1.38
CA SER A 55 -3.41 30.41 0.19
C SER A 55 -3.02 29.73 -1.12
N ARG A 56 -2.24 28.65 -1.05
CA ARG A 56 -1.87 27.76 -2.17
C ARG A 56 -2.76 26.54 -2.30
N GLY A 57 -3.81 26.45 -1.45
CA GLY A 57 -4.76 25.38 -1.46
C GLY A 57 -4.29 24.11 -0.77
N LEU A 58 -3.20 24.15 0.01
CA LEU A 58 -2.78 23.03 0.84
C LEU A 58 -3.48 23.07 2.19
N ILE A 59 -4.03 21.94 2.61
CA ILE A 59 -4.80 21.79 3.85
C ILE A 59 -4.03 20.88 4.79
N GLU A 60 -3.68 21.36 5.99
CA GLU A 60 -3.14 20.54 7.07
C GLU A 60 -4.15 19.44 7.44
N GLY A 61 -3.69 18.25 7.65
CA GLY A 61 -4.53 17.08 7.87
C GLY A 61 -4.98 16.37 6.59
N VAL A 62 -4.88 16.99 5.42
CA VAL A 62 -5.26 16.44 4.12
C VAL A 62 -4.06 16.27 3.19
N ASP A 63 -3.29 17.34 3.00
CA ASP A 63 -2.14 17.38 2.09
C ASP A 63 -0.83 17.13 2.81
N TYR A 64 -0.72 17.58 4.07
CA TYR A 64 0.43 17.39 4.95
C TYR A 64 0.00 17.45 6.41
N ASP A 65 0.88 16.99 7.31
CA ASP A 65 0.81 17.26 8.76
C ASP A 65 2.18 17.74 9.25
N ILE A 66 2.19 18.58 10.28
CA ILE A 66 3.39 18.95 11.03
C ILE A 66 3.53 17.99 12.21
N LEU A 67 4.55 17.11 12.17
CA LEU A 67 4.76 16.11 13.21
C LEU A 67 5.66 16.57 14.35
N TYR A 68 6.59 17.43 14.02
CA TYR A 68 7.57 18.00 14.96
C TYR A 68 7.94 19.39 14.51
N GLU A 69 8.01 20.31 15.45
CA GLU A 69 8.47 21.69 15.23
C GLU A 69 9.25 22.18 16.44
N SER A 70 10.35 22.84 16.16
CA SER A 70 11.18 23.54 17.15
C SER A 70 11.69 24.84 16.56
N SER A 71 12.45 25.63 17.33
CA SER A 71 13.09 26.85 16.82
C SER A 71 14.00 26.61 15.61
N ASN A 72 14.51 25.40 15.43
CA ASN A 72 15.53 25.10 14.41
C ASN A 72 15.10 24.03 13.40
N GLU A 73 13.99 23.36 13.60
CA GLU A 73 13.65 22.22 12.76
C GLU A 73 12.13 22.04 12.65
N VAL A 74 11.68 21.56 11.50
CA VAL A 74 10.30 21.14 11.26
C VAL A 74 10.28 19.84 10.47
N LEU A 75 9.43 18.89 10.89
CA LEU A 75 9.18 17.62 10.23
C LEU A 75 7.74 17.58 9.72
N TYR A 76 7.59 17.41 8.42
CA TYR A 76 6.31 17.26 7.75
C TYR A 76 6.05 15.80 7.36
N SER A 77 4.83 15.33 7.53
CA SER A 77 4.28 14.14 6.88
C SER A 77 3.58 14.58 5.59
N ILE A 78 3.87 13.94 4.46
CA ILE A 78 3.44 14.40 3.13
C ILE A 78 2.42 13.43 2.55
N TYR A 79 1.22 13.92 2.24
CA TYR A 79 0.11 13.11 1.74
C TYR A 79 -0.23 13.37 0.27
N SER A 80 0.08 14.55 -0.26
CA SER A 80 -0.25 14.92 -1.65
C SER A 80 0.98 15.31 -2.47
N TYR A 81 0.84 15.18 -3.79
CA TYR A 81 1.84 15.64 -4.73
C TYR A 81 2.07 17.17 -4.64
N ASP A 82 1.00 17.93 -4.48
CA ASP A 82 1.09 19.38 -4.36
C ASP A 82 1.83 19.80 -3.10
N ALA A 83 1.59 19.14 -1.96
CA ALA A 83 2.37 19.35 -0.74
C ALA A 83 3.85 19.01 -0.95
N SER A 84 4.15 17.87 -1.59
CA SER A 84 5.52 17.48 -1.93
C SER A 84 6.22 18.57 -2.74
N ARG A 85 5.57 19.04 -3.79
CA ARG A 85 6.10 20.07 -4.69
C ARG A 85 6.29 21.42 -4.00
N ILE A 86 5.29 21.88 -3.27
CA ILE A 86 5.29 23.20 -2.63
C ILE A 86 6.28 23.26 -1.47
N LEU A 87 6.29 22.26 -0.59
CA LEU A 87 7.17 22.25 0.56
C LEU A 87 8.64 22.06 0.19
N ALA A 88 8.93 21.28 -0.84
CA ALA A 88 10.31 21.11 -1.29
C ALA A 88 10.91 22.37 -1.95
N SER A 89 10.08 23.26 -2.49
CA SER A 89 10.52 24.47 -3.19
C SER A 89 11.11 25.53 -2.27
N ASN A 90 12.08 26.29 -2.81
CA ASN A 90 12.61 27.50 -2.18
C ASN A 90 11.87 28.77 -2.63
N SER A 91 10.92 28.68 -3.57
CA SER A 91 10.24 29.83 -4.13
C SER A 91 8.97 30.16 -3.37
N VAL A 92 8.83 31.41 -2.96
CA VAL A 92 7.61 31.98 -2.37
C VAL A 92 6.64 32.50 -3.45
N GLU A 93 7.04 32.52 -4.74
CA GLU A 93 6.21 33.08 -5.81
C GLU A 93 5.52 32.01 -6.67
N PRO A 94 4.17 31.96 -6.68
CA PRO A 94 3.42 30.98 -7.47
C PRO A 94 3.70 31.04 -8.98
N LYS A 95 4.05 32.20 -9.51
CA LYS A 95 4.27 32.41 -10.96
C LYS A 95 5.56 31.75 -11.48
N MET A 96 6.50 31.40 -10.63
CA MET A 96 7.76 30.76 -11.02
C MET A 96 7.61 29.24 -11.21
N TRP A 97 6.48 28.67 -10.85
CA TRP A 97 6.21 27.25 -10.86
C TRP A 97 5.69 26.71 -12.20
N THR A 98 5.29 27.58 -13.11
CA THR A 98 4.58 27.21 -14.33
C THR A 98 5.41 27.29 -15.62
N LYS A 99 6.65 27.83 -15.57
CA LYS A 99 7.49 27.95 -16.77
C LYS A 99 8.50 26.81 -16.84
N ILE A 100 8.26 25.90 -17.77
CA ILE A 100 9.26 24.95 -18.25
C ILE A 100 10.30 25.76 -19.01
N PRO A 101 11.60 25.64 -18.69
CA PRO A 101 12.65 26.32 -19.47
C PRO A 101 12.57 25.94 -20.94
N SER A 102 12.72 26.92 -21.83
CA SER A 102 12.61 26.72 -23.28
C SER A 102 13.70 25.82 -23.89
N TRP A 103 14.74 25.51 -23.13
CA TRP A 103 15.85 24.64 -23.54
C TRP A 103 15.56 23.14 -23.27
N CYS A 104 14.57 22.82 -22.45
CA CYS A 104 14.12 21.43 -22.31
C CYS A 104 13.41 21.03 -23.59
N GLY A 105 13.96 20.05 -24.31
CA GLY A 105 13.30 19.42 -25.44
C GLY A 105 11.91 18.89 -25.09
N GLU A 106 11.06 18.61 -26.07
CA GLU A 106 9.69 18.16 -25.79
C GLU A 106 9.66 16.82 -25.05
N GLU A 107 10.63 15.96 -25.27
CA GLU A 107 10.80 14.68 -24.55
C GLU A 107 11.36 14.86 -23.13
N GLU A 108 12.20 15.86 -22.90
CA GLU A 108 12.77 16.19 -21.57
C GLU A 108 11.80 16.96 -20.69
N LYS A 109 10.79 17.63 -21.28
CA LYS A 109 9.77 18.39 -20.54
C LYS A 109 8.93 17.57 -19.62
N THR A 110 8.84 16.26 -19.82
CA THR A 110 7.95 15.38 -19.04
C THR A 110 8.64 14.62 -17.92
N ASP A 111 9.94 14.34 -18.02
CA ASP A 111 10.60 13.39 -17.15
C ASP A 111 11.73 13.93 -16.27
N GLU A 112 12.38 15.04 -16.62
CA GLU A 112 13.59 15.52 -15.94
C GLU A 112 13.53 16.95 -15.38
N ALA A 113 12.47 17.71 -15.64
CA ALA A 113 12.32 19.03 -15.03
C ALA A 113 11.97 18.87 -13.55
N HIS A 114 12.98 18.81 -12.72
CA HIS A 114 12.83 18.80 -11.27
C HIS A 114 12.11 20.07 -10.80
N ALA A 115 11.16 19.93 -9.88
CA ALA A 115 10.35 21.04 -9.37
C ALA A 115 11.16 22.20 -8.79
N PHE A 116 12.45 22.04 -8.61
CA PHE A 116 13.30 22.91 -7.82
C PHE A 116 14.55 23.37 -8.48
N GLY A 117 14.89 22.81 -9.58
CA GLY A 117 15.87 23.39 -10.42
C GLY A 117 15.17 24.32 -11.41
N HIS A 118 14.72 25.47 -11.00
CA HIS A 118 14.44 26.48 -12.00
C HIS A 118 15.76 26.90 -12.63
N PHE A 119 15.95 26.46 -13.86
CA PHE A 119 17.00 27.03 -14.66
C PHE A 119 16.68 28.53 -14.85
N ASP A 120 17.55 29.37 -14.35
CA ASP A 120 17.50 30.80 -14.65
C ASP A 120 17.97 30.97 -16.08
N SER A 121 17.02 31.14 -17.00
CA SER A 121 17.32 31.32 -18.43
C SER A 121 18.15 32.57 -18.72
N GLU A 122 18.23 33.53 -17.78
CA GLU A 122 19.03 34.74 -17.95
C GLU A 122 20.48 34.53 -17.53
N HIS A 123 20.74 33.61 -16.58
CA HIS A 123 22.09 33.41 -16.00
C HIS A 123 22.63 31.99 -16.13
N GLY A 124 21.87 31.07 -16.70
CA GLY A 124 22.31 29.68 -16.91
C GLY A 124 22.47 28.83 -15.64
N ASN A 125 21.94 29.28 -14.51
CA ASN A 125 22.07 28.62 -13.21
C ASN A 125 20.79 27.99 -12.72
N MET A 126 20.92 26.86 -12.08
CA MET A 126 19.79 26.23 -11.35
C MET A 126 19.42 27.06 -10.14
N LYS A 127 18.16 27.46 -10.00
CA LYS A 127 17.69 28.14 -8.78
C LYS A 127 17.68 27.18 -7.60
N PRO A 128 17.91 27.68 -6.38
CA PRO A 128 17.92 26.85 -5.18
C PRO A 128 16.58 26.14 -4.96
N GLY A 129 16.61 24.88 -4.60
CA GLY A 129 15.47 24.02 -4.29
C GLY A 129 15.88 22.56 -4.19
N ALA A 130 15.14 21.76 -3.44
CA ALA A 130 15.39 20.33 -3.37
C ALA A 130 15.09 19.68 -4.72
N LYS A 131 15.99 18.83 -5.20
CA LYS A 131 15.92 18.17 -6.50
C LYS A 131 15.22 16.80 -6.44
N TRP A 132 14.38 16.57 -5.46
CA TRP A 132 13.73 15.29 -5.27
C TRP A 132 12.81 14.93 -6.44
N CYS A 133 13.02 13.78 -7.03
CA CYS A 133 12.24 13.30 -8.18
C CYS A 133 10.73 13.20 -7.89
N ILE A 134 10.33 12.94 -6.64
CA ILE A 134 8.92 12.91 -6.21
C ILE A 134 8.22 14.27 -6.26
N SER A 135 9.00 15.34 -6.35
CA SER A 135 8.53 16.73 -6.32
C SER A 135 8.72 17.43 -7.67
N MET A 136 8.75 16.69 -8.77
CA MET A 136 8.91 17.24 -10.12
C MET A 136 7.77 18.17 -10.50
N GLN A 137 8.12 19.31 -11.10
CA GLN A 137 7.16 20.37 -11.41
C GLN A 137 6.19 20.02 -12.55
N THR A 138 6.64 19.18 -13.48
CA THR A 138 5.94 18.92 -14.73
C THR A 138 5.32 17.54 -14.83
N SER A 139 5.62 16.65 -13.87
CA SER A 139 5.16 15.27 -13.94
C SER A 139 4.88 14.67 -12.57
N THR A 140 3.75 13.99 -12.44
CA THR A 140 3.39 13.18 -11.27
C THR A 140 3.95 11.76 -11.35
N ARG A 141 4.75 11.44 -12.38
CA ARG A 141 5.20 10.07 -12.66
C ARG A 141 5.86 9.40 -11.46
N TYR A 142 6.90 10.01 -10.91
CA TYR A 142 7.62 9.41 -9.77
C TYR A 142 6.79 9.42 -8.49
N TRP A 143 5.98 10.44 -8.26
CA TRP A 143 5.02 10.45 -7.18
C TRP A 143 4.09 9.22 -7.27
N ASN A 144 3.44 9.03 -8.42
CA ASN A 144 2.51 7.92 -8.64
C ASN A 144 3.21 6.55 -8.61
N GLN A 145 4.50 6.50 -8.98
CA GLN A 145 5.29 5.27 -8.94
C GLN A 145 5.63 4.83 -7.51
N TYR A 146 6.01 5.77 -6.64
CA TYR A 146 6.51 5.45 -5.30
C TYR A 146 5.43 5.44 -4.23
N THR A 147 4.49 6.38 -4.26
CA THR A 147 3.52 6.57 -3.17
C THR A 147 2.56 5.41 -2.92
N PRO A 148 2.29 4.48 -3.85
CA PRO A 148 1.55 3.28 -3.50
C PRO A 148 2.19 2.47 -2.37
N ASN A 149 3.54 2.46 -2.30
CA ASN A 149 4.29 1.64 -1.34
C ASN A 149 5.13 2.44 -0.34
N ILE A 150 5.36 3.71 -0.59
CA ILE A 150 6.25 4.58 0.17
C ILE A 150 5.47 5.79 0.69
N HIS A 151 5.71 6.14 1.94
CA HIS A 151 5.30 7.40 2.55
C HIS A 151 6.52 8.29 2.71
N PHE A 152 6.38 9.59 2.48
CA PHE A 152 7.47 10.55 2.53
C PHE A 152 7.29 11.52 3.69
N PHE A 153 8.42 11.80 4.37
CA PHE A 153 8.54 12.86 5.35
C PHE A 153 9.60 13.85 4.87
N PHE A 154 9.32 15.12 5.06
CA PHE A 154 10.28 16.19 4.77
C PHE A 154 10.72 16.82 6.09
N TRP A 155 12.02 16.73 6.36
CA TRP A 155 12.64 17.30 7.52
C TRP A 155 13.53 18.49 7.12
N PHE A 156 13.16 19.67 7.57
CA PHE A 156 13.89 20.90 7.31
C PHE A 156 14.62 21.34 8.56
N LYS A 157 15.94 21.43 8.47
CA LYS A 157 16.80 21.96 9.52
C LYS A 157 16.85 23.48 9.42
N ASN A 158 16.96 24.15 10.57
CA ASN A 158 16.93 25.60 10.73
C ASN A 158 15.62 26.26 10.25
N ASN A 159 14.51 25.53 10.21
CA ASN A 159 13.21 26.00 9.79
C ASN A 159 13.18 26.75 8.46
N THR A 160 14.23 26.61 7.63
CA THR A 160 14.32 27.28 6.35
C THR A 160 14.05 26.29 5.22
N ARG A 161 12.96 26.52 4.51
CA ARG A 161 12.71 25.88 3.22
C ARG A 161 13.64 26.42 2.11
N LEU A 162 14.53 27.36 2.44
CA LEU A 162 15.27 28.15 1.48
C LEU A 162 16.69 27.63 1.20
N GLU A 163 17.18 26.67 2.01
CA GLU A 163 18.53 26.12 1.87
C GLU A 163 18.50 24.63 1.56
N ASP A 164 19.00 24.23 0.40
CA ASP A 164 18.98 22.84 -0.07
C ASP A 164 19.75 21.86 0.81
N ASN A 165 20.87 22.32 1.39
CA ASN A 165 21.72 21.49 2.24
C ASN A 165 21.10 21.15 3.60
N LYS A 166 19.97 21.79 3.94
CA LYS A 166 19.26 21.60 5.21
C LYS A 166 17.92 20.84 5.03
N LYS A 167 17.63 20.44 3.80
CA LYS A 167 16.45 19.68 3.45
C LYS A 167 16.77 18.19 3.40
N ILE A 168 15.94 17.40 4.04
CA ILE A 168 16.06 15.93 4.08
C ILE A 168 14.71 15.34 3.75
N ALA A 169 14.68 14.44 2.76
CA ALA A 169 13.51 13.61 2.49
C ALA A 169 13.74 12.21 3.06
N ILE A 170 12.78 11.72 3.83
CA ILE A 170 12.80 10.40 4.45
C ILE A 170 11.71 9.57 3.81
N SER A 171 12.07 8.47 3.19
CA SER A 171 11.13 7.51 2.62
C SER A 171 10.91 6.34 3.57
N VAL A 172 9.65 6.02 3.85
CA VAL A 172 9.23 4.97 4.76
C VAL A 172 8.33 3.98 4.03
N SER A 173 8.61 2.69 4.15
CA SER A 173 7.74 1.64 3.61
C SER A 173 6.38 1.67 4.33
N LYS A 174 5.30 1.87 3.59
CA LYS A 174 3.94 1.83 4.14
C LYS A 174 3.59 0.48 4.77
N ARG A 175 4.09 -0.60 4.20
CA ARG A 175 3.84 -1.97 4.67
C ARG A 175 4.52 -2.26 6.01
N LEU A 176 5.82 -1.98 6.10
CA LEU A 176 6.64 -2.35 7.26
C LEU A 176 6.81 -1.19 8.24
N TRP A 177 6.51 0.03 7.80
CA TRP A 177 6.78 1.27 8.51
C TRP A 177 8.25 1.39 8.95
N LYS A 178 9.13 1.03 8.03
CA LYS A 178 10.58 1.14 8.20
C LYS A 178 11.13 2.13 7.19
N ILE A 179 12.15 2.87 7.60
CA ILE A 179 12.90 3.74 6.71
C ILE A 179 13.50 2.89 5.61
N VAL A 180 13.27 3.31 4.38
CA VAL A 180 13.81 2.69 3.17
C VAL A 180 15.07 3.44 2.76
N LYS A 181 14.97 4.78 2.65
CA LYS A 181 16.06 5.65 2.22
C LYS A 181 15.91 7.03 2.80
N VAL A 182 17.04 7.73 2.91
CA VAL A 182 17.12 9.14 3.29
C VAL A 182 17.86 9.88 2.19
N TYR A 183 17.32 11.02 1.77
CA TYR A 183 17.88 11.84 0.69
C TYR A 183 18.17 13.25 1.17
N ASN A 184 19.28 13.82 0.70
CA ASN A 184 19.55 15.26 0.88
C ASN A 184 18.77 16.10 -0.16
N GLY A 185 18.87 17.41 -0.07
CA GLY A 185 18.20 18.33 -0.99
C GLY A 185 18.67 18.24 -2.45
N ALA A 186 19.79 17.57 -2.73
CA ALA A 186 20.30 17.31 -4.07
C ALA A 186 19.88 15.97 -4.67
N ASP A 187 18.92 15.29 -4.03
CA ASP A 187 18.42 13.95 -4.39
C ASP A 187 19.46 12.82 -4.29
N ASN A 188 20.52 13.04 -3.51
CA ASN A 188 21.48 11.98 -3.24
C ASN A 188 21.04 11.20 -2.01
N GLU A 189 21.08 9.87 -2.11
CA GLU A 189 20.91 8.98 -0.96
C GLU A 189 22.07 9.21 0.02
N ILE A 190 21.73 9.36 1.30
CA ILE A 190 22.70 9.59 2.36
C ILE A 190 22.52 8.55 3.48
N GLU A 191 23.63 8.04 3.98
CA GLU A 191 23.64 7.26 5.22
C GLU A 191 23.68 8.23 6.40
N MET A 192 22.60 8.28 7.17
CA MET A 192 22.55 9.04 8.42
C MET A 192 21.66 8.36 9.44
N GLU A 193 22.07 8.40 10.68
CA GLU A 193 21.25 8.01 11.81
C GLU A 193 20.31 9.18 12.16
N LEU A 194 19.01 8.92 12.11
CA LEU A 194 18.00 9.91 12.46
C LEU A 194 17.95 10.08 13.98
N PRO A 195 17.81 11.31 14.48
CA PRO A 195 17.61 11.56 15.91
C PRO A 195 16.40 10.83 16.46
N SER A 196 16.47 10.40 17.74
CA SER A 196 15.39 9.64 18.40
C SER A 196 14.04 10.37 18.36
N TYR A 197 14.03 11.70 18.54
CA TYR A 197 12.81 12.51 18.50
C TYR A 197 12.14 12.54 17.09
N ILE A 198 12.93 12.46 16.02
CA ILE A 198 12.41 12.33 14.64
C ILE A 198 11.82 10.93 14.44
N MET A 199 12.51 9.90 14.95
CA MET A 199 12.00 8.53 14.88
C MET A 199 10.69 8.38 15.67
N GLU A 200 10.62 8.95 16.85
CA GLU A 200 9.40 8.95 17.68
C GLU A 200 8.23 9.67 16.99
N ALA A 201 8.50 10.80 16.32
CA ALA A 201 7.49 11.53 15.56
C ALA A 201 6.97 10.70 14.37
N ILE A 202 7.86 10.03 13.62
CA ILE A 202 7.51 9.13 12.53
C ILE A 202 6.69 7.93 13.03
N ASP A 203 7.08 7.33 14.16
CA ASP A 203 6.35 6.19 14.74
C ASP A 203 4.95 6.59 15.26
N LYS A 204 4.83 7.80 15.78
CA LYS A 204 3.55 8.36 16.21
C LYS A 204 2.61 8.56 15.02
N GLU A 205 3.14 9.06 13.92
CA GLU A 205 2.41 9.25 12.67
C GLU A 205 1.91 7.93 12.07
N ARG A 206 2.60 6.83 12.28
CA ARG A 206 2.17 5.51 11.81
C ARG A 206 0.72 5.18 12.15
N LYS A 207 0.30 5.50 13.38
CA LYS A 207 -1.08 5.22 13.83
C LYS A 207 -2.08 6.12 13.11
N VAL A 208 -1.76 7.40 13.05
CA VAL A 208 -2.60 8.42 12.40
C VAL A 208 -2.74 8.14 10.90
N TYR A 209 -1.61 7.85 10.24
CA TYR A 209 -1.60 7.52 8.82
C TYR A 209 -2.44 6.27 8.51
N LYS A 210 -2.28 5.20 9.29
CA LYS A 210 -3.08 3.98 9.12
C LYS A 210 -4.57 4.23 9.33
N GLU A 211 -4.93 5.06 10.29
CA GLU A 211 -6.32 5.42 10.54
C GLU A 211 -6.89 6.27 9.40
N LYS A 212 -6.13 7.22 8.86
CA LYS A 212 -6.53 8.00 7.68
C LYS A 212 -6.74 7.12 6.45
N GLU A 213 -5.78 6.26 6.12
CA GLU A 213 -5.92 5.31 5.00
C GLU A 213 -7.14 4.40 5.18
N PHE A 214 -7.35 3.91 6.41
CA PHE A 214 -8.50 3.09 6.76
C PHE A 214 -9.82 3.84 6.53
N ASN A 215 -9.92 5.10 7.00
CA ASN A 215 -11.13 5.90 6.86
C ASN A 215 -11.41 6.27 5.40
N VAL A 216 -10.38 6.64 4.62
CA VAL A 216 -10.50 6.89 3.18
C VAL A 216 -10.96 5.63 2.45
N PHE A 217 -10.41 4.47 2.79
CA PHE A 217 -10.84 3.23 2.20
C PHE A 217 -12.27 2.86 2.63
N LYS A 218 -12.58 2.98 3.93
CA LYS A 218 -13.92 2.70 4.47
C LYS A 218 -15.01 3.54 3.81
N SER A 219 -14.72 4.79 3.43
CA SER A 219 -15.67 5.65 2.71
C SER A 219 -16.04 5.14 1.31
N LYS A 220 -15.21 4.27 0.71
CA LYS A 220 -15.46 3.63 -0.58
C LYS A 220 -16.29 2.35 -0.47
N LEU A 221 -16.48 1.84 0.74
CA LEU A 221 -17.31 0.67 1.00
C LEU A 221 -18.79 1.09 0.99
N LYS A 222 -19.62 0.30 0.29
CA LYS A 222 -21.06 0.51 0.23
C LYS A 222 -21.76 -0.43 1.20
N LEU A 223 -22.31 0.08 2.29
CA LEU A 223 -23.12 -0.74 3.20
C LEU A 223 -24.41 -1.19 2.48
N ASN A 224 -24.59 -2.48 2.37
CA ASN A 224 -25.86 -3.06 1.92
C ASN A 224 -26.83 -3.18 3.12
N PRO A 225 -27.91 -2.39 3.17
CA PRO A 225 -28.79 -2.34 4.33
C PRO A 225 -29.60 -3.64 4.55
N GLN A 226 -29.78 -4.46 3.53
CA GLN A 226 -30.52 -5.72 3.61
C GLN A 226 -29.70 -6.84 4.27
N THR A 227 -28.39 -6.85 4.02
CA THR A 227 -27.48 -7.89 4.51
C THR A 227 -26.61 -7.44 5.67
N ASN A 228 -26.58 -6.14 5.95
CA ASN A 228 -25.66 -5.47 6.88
C ASN A 228 -24.18 -5.81 6.58
N ARG A 229 -23.83 -5.88 5.28
CA ARG A 229 -22.50 -6.20 4.78
C ARG A 229 -22.00 -5.09 3.87
N TYR A 230 -20.67 -4.96 3.78
CA TYR A 230 -20.01 -3.93 2.97
C TYR A 230 -19.62 -4.50 1.60
N ASP A 231 -20.21 -3.94 0.55
CA ASP A 231 -19.84 -4.22 -0.83
C ASP A 231 -18.70 -3.29 -1.28
N TYR A 232 -17.85 -3.78 -2.16
CA TYR A 232 -16.74 -3.01 -2.75
C TYR A 232 -16.59 -3.32 -4.23
N ASP A 233 -16.35 -2.27 -5.03
CA ASP A 233 -16.12 -2.38 -6.46
C ASP A 233 -14.63 -2.25 -6.75
N GLY A 234 -14.02 -3.36 -7.16
CA GLY A 234 -12.60 -3.49 -7.44
C GLY A 234 -11.89 -4.54 -6.59
N ASP A 235 -10.56 -4.48 -6.57
CA ASP A 235 -9.67 -5.44 -5.90
C ASP A 235 -9.37 -5.03 -4.46
N LEU A 236 -9.48 -5.99 -3.56
CA LEU A 236 -9.02 -5.91 -2.19
C LEU A 236 -7.75 -6.76 -2.05
N ASP A 237 -6.61 -6.10 -2.23
CA ASP A 237 -5.30 -6.70 -2.02
C ASP A 237 -4.97 -6.86 -0.53
N LYS A 238 -3.93 -7.63 -0.25
CA LYS A 238 -3.44 -7.90 1.10
C LYS A 238 -3.16 -6.64 1.92
N ALA A 239 -2.65 -5.58 1.29
CA ALA A 239 -2.30 -4.33 1.98
C ALA A 239 -3.55 -3.60 2.52
N LYS A 240 -4.68 -3.70 1.81
CA LYS A 240 -5.97 -3.16 2.26
C LYS A 240 -6.63 -4.08 3.27
N VAL A 241 -6.66 -5.39 2.98
CA VAL A 241 -7.36 -6.39 3.80
C VAL A 241 -6.78 -6.53 5.20
N ILE A 242 -5.46 -6.40 5.37
CA ILE A 242 -4.77 -6.50 6.68
C ILE A 242 -5.34 -5.53 7.72
N ASN A 243 -5.83 -4.38 7.29
CA ASN A 243 -6.39 -3.36 8.21
C ASN A 243 -7.75 -3.77 8.81
N PHE A 244 -8.38 -4.82 8.27
CA PHE A 244 -9.67 -5.32 8.73
C PHE A 244 -9.58 -6.64 9.47
N ILE A 245 -8.39 -7.16 9.71
CA ILE A 245 -8.22 -8.40 10.45
C ILE A 245 -8.38 -8.12 11.94
N SER A 246 -9.17 -8.95 12.61
CA SER A 246 -9.37 -8.88 14.07
C SER A 246 -8.07 -9.23 14.81
N GLU A 247 -7.94 -8.71 16.02
CA GLU A 247 -6.85 -9.10 16.91
C GLU A 247 -6.84 -10.62 17.12
N GLY A 248 -5.68 -11.25 16.97
CA GLY A 248 -5.57 -12.71 17.05
C GLY A 248 -5.91 -13.49 15.77
N GLY A 249 -6.36 -12.83 14.71
CA GLY A 249 -6.64 -13.46 13.41
C GLY A 249 -7.97 -14.23 13.35
N ASP A 250 -8.92 -13.96 14.24
CA ASP A 250 -10.20 -14.67 14.35
C ASP A 250 -11.25 -14.19 13.33
N GLY A 251 -10.81 -13.68 12.19
CA GLY A 251 -11.62 -13.18 11.08
C GLY A 251 -11.47 -11.68 10.86
N PHE A 252 -12.51 -11.06 10.29
CA PHE A 252 -12.49 -9.66 9.88
C PHE A 252 -13.35 -8.80 10.81
N THR A 253 -12.91 -7.57 11.06
CA THR A 253 -13.64 -6.55 11.86
C THR A 253 -14.86 -6.01 11.13
N LEU A 254 -14.92 -6.13 9.80
CA LEU A 254 -16.07 -5.82 8.97
C LEU A 254 -16.66 -7.09 8.37
N ASN A 255 -17.97 -7.06 8.12
CA ASN A 255 -18.65 -8.10 7.35
C ASN A 255 -18.67 -7.66 5.87
N PHE A 256 -17.81 -8.27 5.05
CA PHE A 256 -17.81 -8.01 3.61
C PHE A 256 -18.97 -8.72 2.91
N GLY A 257 -19.56 -8.06 1.92
CA GLY A 257 -20.65 -8.57 1.08
C GLY A 257 -20.15 -9.04 -0.28
N LYS A 258 -20.38 -8.25 -1.33
CA LYS A 258 -19.92 -8.52 -2.70
C LYS A 258 -18.66 -7.72 -2.98
N ILE A 259 -17.62 -8.42 -3.45
CA ILE A 259 -16.40 -7.81 -4.01
C ILE A 259 -16.41 -8.11 -5.51
N THR A 260 -16.29 -7.09 -6.37
CA THR A 260 -16.36 -7.31 -7.84
C THR A 260 -15.05 -7.80 -8.43
N GLY A 261 -13.92 -7.42 -7.86
CA GLY A 261 -12.57 -7.87 -8.23
C GLY A 261 -12.06 -8.99 -7.34
N ASN A 262 -10.74 -9.02 -7.11
CA ASN A 262 -10.03 -9.99 -6.29
C ASN A 262 -10.15 -9.68 -4.79
N PHE A 263 -10.05 -10.72 -3.96
CA PHE A 263 -9.90 -10.60 -2.51
C PHE A 263 -8.71 -11.44 -2.04
N ASP A 264 -7.63 -10.77 -1.62
CA ASP A 264 -6.41 -11.44 -1.15
C ASP A 264 -6.21 -11.24 0.36
N CYS A 265 -6.43 -12.31 1.11
CA CYS A 265 -6.13 -12.38 2.55
C CYS A 265 -5.08 -13.46 2.86
N SER A 266 -4.23 -13.81 1.90
CA SER A 266 -3.20 -14.83 2.05
C SER A 266 -2.06 -14.40 3.00
N SER A 267 -1.48 -15.35 3.73
CA SER A 267 -0.30 -15.16 4.62
C SER A 267 -0.50 -14.06 5.67
N LEU A 268 -1.70 -13.88 6.21
CA LEU A 268 -2.03 -12.87 7.23
C LEU A 268 -2.24 -13.46 8.63
N GLY A 269 -1.97 -14.76 8.81
CA GLY A 269 -2.10 -15.45 10.11
C GLY A 269 -3.54 -15.70 10.54
N LEU A 270 -4.51 -15.68 9.60
CA LEU A 270 -5.92 -15.89 9.87
C LEU A 270 -6.18 -17.30 10.41
N LYS A 271 -7.03 -17.39 11.43
CA LYS A 271 -7.57 -18.63 11.99
C LYS A 271 -9.01 -18.88 11.56
N SER A 272 -9.71 -17.86 11.06
CA SER A 272 -11.10 -17.91 10.63
C SER A 272 -11.35 -16.96 9.46
N LEU A 273 -12.35 -17.29 8.62
CA LEU A 273 -12.87 -16.45 7.54
C LEU A 273 -14.15 -15.69 7.93
N LYS A 274 -14.47 -15.63 9.23
CA LYS A 274 -15.62 -14.86 9.71
C LYS A 274 -15.55 -13.42 9.21
N GLY A 275 -16.60 -12.93 8.57
CA GLY A 275 -16.67 -11.59 7.97
C GLY A 275 -16.13 -11.50 6.55
N ALA A 276 -15.53 -12.56 5.99
CA ALA A 276 -15.09 -12.58 4.61
C ALA A 276 -16.24 -12.34 3.61
N PRO A 277 -15.92 -11.95 2.35
CA PRO A 277 -16.94 -11.70 1.33
C PRO A 277 -17.83 -12.91 1.07
N GLN A 278 -19.13 -12.67 0.85
CA GLN A 278 -20.06 -13.73 0.43
C GLN A 278 -19.92 -14.08 -1.06
N LYS A 279 -19.50 -13.11 -1.87
CA LYS A 279 -19.29 -13.27 -3.33
C LYS A 279 -18.06 -12.49 -3.74
N VAL A 280 -17.22 -13.12 -4.58
CA VAL A 280 -16.03 -12.51 -5.18
C VAL A 280 -16.10 -12.71 -6.69
N GLY A 281 -15.97 -11.62 -7.44
CA GLY A 281 -16.05 -11.63 -8.91
C GLY A 281 -14.78 -12.14 -9.57
N GLY A 282 -13.62 -11.84 -8.99
CA GLY A 282 -12.30 -12.34 -9.36
C GLY A 282 -11.83 -13.50 -8.51
N ASN A 283 -10.56 -13.45 -8.10
CA ASN A 283 -9.91 -14.49 -7.30
C ASN A 283 -10.17 -14.28 -5.79
N PHE A 284 -10.26 -15.38 -5.05
CA PHE A 284 -10.26 -15.38 -3.59
C PHE A 284 -9.05 -16.16 -3.06
N TYR A 285 -8.11 -15.46 -2.42
CA TYR A 285 -6.90 -16.06 -1.90
C TYR A 285 -6.86 -15.99 -0.37
N CYS A 286 -6.90 -17.18 0.28
CA CYS A 286 -6.71 -17.34 1.72
C CYS A 286 -5.60 -18.36 2.05
N PHE A 287 -4.67 -18.58 1.11
CA PHE A 287 -3.57 -19.53 1.29
C PHE A 287 -2.55 -19.07 2.36
N GLU A 288 -1.77 -20.03 2.87
CA GLU A 288 -0.71 -19.78 3.89
C GLU A 288 -1.23 -19.04 5.13
N ASN A 289 -2.35 -19.49 5.66
CA ASN A 289 -2.91 -19.03 6.94
C ASN A 289 -2.92 -20.17 7.97
N GLN A 290 -3.71 -20.05 9.02
CA GLN A 290 -3.85 -21.04 10.08
C GLN A 290 -5.29 -21.60 10.13
N LEU A 291 -5.99 -21.59 9.00
CA LEU A 291 -7.39 -21.99 8.92
C LEU A 291 -7.55 -23.49 9.19
N THR A 292 -8.49 -23.82 10.07
CA THR A 292 -8.92 -25.20 10.33
C THR A 292 -10.28 -25.51 9.72
N SER A 293 -10.99 -24.50 9.20
CA SER A 293 -12.29 -24.57 8.55
C SER A 293 -12.38 -23.50 7.48
N LEU A 294 -13.23 -23.75 6.47
CA LEU A 294 -13.61 -22.76 5.44
C LEU A 294 -14.95 -22.08 5.74
N GLU A 295 -15.48 -22.25 6.96
CA GLU A 295 -16.68 -21.53 7.37
C GLU A 295 -16.47 -20.01 7.23
N GLY A 296 -17.41 -19.35 6.54
CA GLY A 296 -17.30 -17.92 6.20
C GLY A 296 -16.67 -17.62 4.85
N ALA A 297 -16.15 -18.62 4.14
CA ALA A 297 -15.67 -18.42 2.77
C ALA A 297 -16.81 -17.99 1.81
N PRO A 298 -16.49 -17.33 0.67
CA PRO A 298 -17.49 -16.93 -0.30
C PRO A 298 -18.23 -18.12 -0.89
N GLN A 299 -19.54 -17.98 -1.09
CA GLN A 299 -20.36 -19.01 -1.73
C GLN A 299 -20.08 -19.14 -3.23
N LYS A 300 -19.60 -18.05 -3.84
CA LYS A 300 -19.29 -17.97 -5.27
C LYS A 300 -18.01 -17.18 -5.49
N VAL A 301 -17.10 -17.77 -6.26
CA VAL A 301 -15.84 -17.15 -6.74
C VAL A 301 -15.85 -17.21 -8.27
N GLY A 302 -15.66 -16.05 -8.91
CA GLY A 302 -15.74 -15.94 -10.37
C GLY A 302 -14.54 -16.51 -11.09
N GLU A 303 -13.37 -16.49 -10.44
CA GLU A 303 -12.11 -17.02 -10.98
C GLU A 303 -11.54 -18.08 -10.03
N ASP A 304 -10.30 -17.89 -9.55
CA ASP A 304 -9.59 -18.88 -8.74
C ASP A 304 -9.94 -18.77 -7.25
N PHE A 305 -10.00 -19.94 -6.59
CA PHE A 305 -10.08 -20.05 -5.13
C PHE A 305 -8.86 -20.80 -4.60
N SER A 306 -8.12 -20.18 -3.66
CA SER A 306 -6.97 -20.83 -3.03
C SER A 306 -7.06 -20.83 -1.51
N CYS A 307 -7.09 -22.01 -0.91
CA CYS A 307 -6.93 -22.27 0.52
C CYS A 307 -5.70 -23.14 0.84
N SER A 308 -4.73 -23.21 -0.08
CA SER A 308 -3.52 -24.02 0.09
C SER A 308 -2.70 -23.61 1.31
N GLY A 309 -1.93 -24.54 1.90
CA GLY A 309 -1.01 -24.22 2.99
C GLY A 309 -1.71 -23.77 4.28
N ASN A 310 -2.83 -24.42 4.62
CA ASN A 310 -3.58 -24.21 5.87
C ASN A 310 -3.54 -25.48 6.75
N LYS A 311 -4.46 -25.60 7.71
CA LYS A 311 -4.59 -26.74 8.62
C LYS A 311 -5.94 -27.44 8.44
N LEU A 312 -6.49 -27.42 7.22
CA LEU A 312 -7.80 -27.96 6.90
C LEU A 312 -7.78 -29.50 6.92
N THR A 313 -8.76 -30.10 7.56
CA THR A 313 -8.99 -31.55 7.53
C THR A 313 -10.12 -31.93 6.60
N PHE A 314 -11.02 -31.00 6.30
CA PHE A 314 -12.17 -31.11 5.39
C PHE A 314 -12.37 -29.81 4.61
N LEU A 315 -13.23 -29.82 3.59
CA LEU A 315 -13.54 -28.67 2.74
C LEU A 315 -14.96 -28.09 2.99
N GLU A 316 -15.62 -28.51 4.09
CA GLU A 316 -16.92 -27.94 4.45
C GLU A 316 -16.80 -26.43 4.60
N GLY A 317 -17.73 -25.67 3.99
CA GLY A 317 -17.72 -24.22 3.90
C GLY A 317 -17.04 -23.68 2.65
N ALA A 318 -16.44 -24.54 1.81
CA ALA A 318 -15.87 -24.11 0.53
C ALA A 318 -16.93 -23.52 -0.40
N PRO A 319 -16.52 -22.69 -1.39
CA PRO A 319 -17.41 -22.15 -2.41
C PRO A 319 -18.18 -23.27 -3.14
N GLN A 320 -19.45 -23.04 -3.39
CA GLN A 320 -20.25 -23.94 -4.21
C GLN A 320 -19.91 -23.87 -5.70
N THR A 321 -19.40 -22.70 -6.14
CA THR A 321 -19.04 -22.44 -7.53
C THR A 321 -17.70 -21.74 -7.60
N VAL A 322 -16.77 -22.26 -8.38
CA VAL A 322 -15.46 -21.69 -8.70
C VAL A 322 -15.30 -21.67 -10.21
N GLY A 323 -15.10 -20.49 -10.78
CA GLY A 323 -15.10 -20.30 -12.23
C GLY A 323 -13.84 -20.84 -12.93
N LYS A 324 -12.70 -20.84 -12.24
CA LYS A 324 -11.42 -21.35 -12.72
C LYS A 324 -10.86 -22.42 -11.77
N ALA A 325 -9.62 -22.25 -11.27
CA ALA A 325 -8.96 -23.27 -10.46
C ALA A 325 -9.35 -23.24 -8.98
N PHE A 326 -9.33 -24.45 -8.37
CA PHE A 326 -9.52 -24.65 -6.93
C PHE A 326 -8.26 -25.30 -6.33
N TRP A 327 -7.57 -24.57 -5.44
CA TRP A 327 -6.33 -25.02 -4.82
C TRP A 327 -6.51 -25.25 -3.32
N CYS A 328 -6.45 -26.54 -2.90
CA CYS A 328 -6.47 -26.96 -1.50
C CYS A 328 -5.24 -27.80 -1.11
N SER A 329 -4.14 -27.66 -1.86
CA SER A 329 -2.89 -28.39 -1.62
C SER A 329 -2.25 -28.01 -0.27
N ARG A 330 -1.35 -28.88 0.24
CA ARG A 330 -0.58 -28.62 1.48
C ARG A 330 -1.48 -28.29 2.67
N ASN A 331 -2.48 -29.16 2.89
CA ASN A 331 -3.35 -29.15 4.05
C ASN A 331 -3.23 -30.51 4.80
N GLN A 332 -4.20 -30.84 5.63
CA GLN A 332 -4.28 -32.11 6.36
C GLN A 332 -5.56 -32.86 5.96
N LEU A 333 -6.01 -32.70 4.70
CA LEU A 333 -7.27 -33.24 4.22
C LEU A 333 -7.24 -34.77 4.24
N THR A 334 -8.21 -35.36 4.93
CA THR A 334 -8.45 -36.80 4.92
C THR A 334 -9.61 -37.21 3.99
N SER A 335 -10.39 -36.23 3.54
CA SER A 335 -11.50 -36.35 2.61
C SER A 335 -11.69 -35.07 1.83
N LEU A 336 -12.27 -35.17 0.63
CA LEU A 336 -12.65 -34.01 -0.20
C LEU A 336 -14.11 -33.59 0.03
N LYS A 337 -14.75 -34.11 1.07
CA LYS A 337 -16.11 -33.71 1.42
C LYS A 337 -16.23 -32.23 1.62
N GLY A 338 -17.23 -31.62 0.98
CA GLY A 338 -17.45 -30.18 0.97
C GLY A 338 -16.82 -29.46 -0.21
N SER A 339 -16.08 -30.13 -1.11
CA SER A 339 -15.62 -29.49 -2.34
C SER A 339 -16.78 -29.09 -3.26
N PRO A 340 -16.57 -28.09 -4.15
CA PRO A 340 -17.56 -27.73 -5.16
C PRO A 340 -17.86 -28.92 -6.08
N GLN A 341 -19.11 -29.03 -6.54
CA GLN A 341 -19.52 -30.10 -7.46
C GLN A 341 -18.88 -29.94 -8.84
N LYS A 342 -18.59 -28.72 -9.25
CA LYS A 342 -17.97 -28.40 -10.52
C LYS A 342 -16.92 -27.31 -10.36
N VAL A 343 -15.77 -27.51 -11.00
CA VAL A 343 -14.63 -26.56 -11.07
C VAL A 343 -14.33 -26.29 -12.53
N GLY A 344 -14.28 -25.00 -12.93
CA GLY A 344 -14.12 -24.63 -14.33
C GLY A 344 -12.70 -24.83 -14.89
N GLY A 345 -11.69 -24.82 -14.02
CA GLY A 345 -10.27 -25.08 -14.34
C GLY A 345 -9.73 -26.26 -13.55
N ASP A 346 -8.48 -26.14 -13.05
CA ASP A 346 -7.78 -27.19 -12.33
C ASP A 346 -8.29 -27.40 -10.90
N PHE A 347 -8.22 -28.65 -10.42
CA PHE A 347 -8.45 -28.98 -9.01
C PHE A 347 -7.18 -29.58 -8.38
N TRP A 348 -6.58 -28.84 -7.45
CA TRP A 348 -5.32 -29.19 -6.80
C TRP A 348 -5.54 -29.63 -5.35
N CYS A 349 -5.43 -30.95 -5.07
CA CYS A 349 -5.51 -31.52 -3.74
C CYS A 349 -4.26 -32.32 -3.34
N ASN A 350 -3.14 -32.07 -4.00
CA ASN A 350 -1.87 -32.73 -3.72
C ASN A 350 -1.29 -32.33 -2.35
N ASP A 351 -0.35 -33.12 -1.83
CA ASP A 351 0.28 -32.90 -0.52
C ASP A 351 -0.77 -32.82 0.62
N ASN A 352 -1.59 -33.86 0.76
CA ASN A 352 -2.61 -34.04 1.78
C ASN A 352 -2.53 -35.46 2.38
N GLN A 353 -3.57 -35.89 3.09
CA GLN A 353 -3.65 -37.19 3.76
C GLN A 353 -4.84 -38.04 3.23
N LEU A 354 -5.21 -37.83 1.96
CA LEU A 354 -6.33 -38.48 1.32
C LEU A 354 -6.08 -40.00 1.15
N ILE A 355 -7.05 -40.83 1.55
CA ILE A 355 -7.04 -42.27 1.33
C ILE A 355 -7.94 -42.72 0.18
N SER A 356 -8.90 -41.86 -0.18
CA SER A 356 -9.80 -42.01 -1.35
C SER A 356 -10.10 -40.59 -1.88
N LEU A 357 -10.80 -40.51 -3.02
CA LEU A 357 -11.24 -39.27 -3.62
C LEU A 357 -12.72 -38.96 -3.36
N GLU A 358 -13.32 -39.65 -2.36
CA GLU A 358 -14.73 -39.42 -2.01
C GLU A 358 -14.97 -37.96 -1.63
N GLY A 359 -15.95 -37.32 -2.27
CA GLY A 359 -16.28 -35.92 -2.13
C GLY A 359 -15.57 -34.99 -3.13
N ALA A 360 -14.79 -35.54 -4.07
CA ALA A 360 -14.24 -34.73 -5.16
C ALA A 360 -15.34 -34.12 -6.04
N PRO A 361 -15.02 -33.06 -6.81
CA PRO A 361 -15.91 -32.53 -7.84
C PRO A 361 -16.36 -33.62 -8.81
N ILE A 362 -17.60 -33.53 -9.31
CA ILE A 362 -18.09 -34.43 -10.35
C ILE A 362 -17.40 -34.12 -11.69
N GLU A 363 -17.16 -32.83 -11.95
CA GLU A 363 -16.55 -32.33 -13.19
C GLU A 363 -15.44 -31.32 -12.88
N VAL A 364 -14.30 -31.51 -13.53
CA VAL A 364 -13.12 -30.63 -13.49
C VAL A 364 -12.78 -30.25 -14.93
N GLY A 365 -12.88 -28.96 -15.28
CA GLY A 365 -12.67 -28.50 -16.64
C GLY A 365 -11.21 -28.46 -17.08
N GLY A 366 -10.27 -28.40 -16.14
CA GLY A 366 -8.83 -28.52 -16.33
C GLY A 366 -8.29 -29.85 -15.81
N SER A 367 -7.10 -29.81 -15.22
CA SER A 367 -6.43 -30.99 -14.66
C SER A 367 -6.88 -31.31 -13.24
N PHE A 368 -6.87 -32.60 -12.87
CA PHE A 368 -7.09 -33.08 -11.50
C PHE A 368 -5.80 -33.55 -10.88
N ILE A 369 -5.33 -32.91 -9.82
CA ILE A 369 -4.01 -33.07 -9.26
C ILE A 369 -4.10 -33.60 -7.82
N CYS A 370 -3.86 -34.92 -7.63
CA CYS A 370 -3.93 -35.64 -6.34
C CYS A 370 -2.65 -36.37 -5.94
N TYR A 371 -1.51 -36.04 -6.52
CA TYR A 371 -0.24 -36.69 -6.17
C TYR A 371 0.18 -36.40 -4.71
N LYS A 372 1.10 -37.20 -4.15
CA LYS A 372 1.55 -37.08 -2.75
C LYS A 372 0.36 -37.09 -1.75
N ASN A 373 -0.37 -38.17 -1.75
CA ASN A 373 -1.40 -38.52 -0.79
C ASN A 373 -1.21 -39.97 -0.30
N HIS A 374 -2.17 -40.52 0.37
CA HIS A 374 -2.18 -41.92 0.85
C HIS A 374 -3.27 -42.75 0.16
N LEU A 375 -3.58 -42.42 -1.10
CA LEU A 375 -4.65 -43.09 -1.84
C LEU A 375 -4.39 -44.60 -1.94
N THR A 376 -5.43 -45.38 -1.68
CA THR A 376 -5.47 -46.84 -1.89
C THR A 376 -6.36 -47.21 -3.06
N SER A 377 -7.24 -46.30 -3.48
CA SER A 377 -8.11 -46.43 -4.66
C SER A 377 -8.46 -45.01 -5.19
N LEU A 378 -8.94 -44.95 -6.43
CA LEU A 378 -9.46 -43.72 -7.03
C LEU A 378 -10.99 -43.60 -6.86
N LYS A 379 -11.59 -44.38 -5.94
CA LYS A 379 -13.01 -44.29 -5.65
C LYS A 379 -13.41 -42.87 -5.30
N GLY A 380 -14.42 -42.35 -5.99
CA GLY A 380 -14.89 -40.98 -5.84
C GLY A 380 -14.14 -39.96 -6.71
N ALA A 381 -13.26 -40.38 -7.62
CA ALA A 381 -12.66 -39.50 -8.61
C ALA A 381 -13.72 -38.77 -9.44
N PRO A 382 -13.39 -37.59 -10.02
CA PRO A 382 -14.28 -36.90 -10.94
C PRO A 382 -14.75 -37.79 -12.07
N GLN A 383 -15.99 -37.63 -12.49
CA GLN A 383 -16.54 -38.37 -13.66
C GLN A 383 -15.93 -37.83 -14.97
N ILE A 384 -15.59 -36.53 -15.02
CA ILE A 384 -15.00 -35.86 -16.18
C ILE A 384 -13.82 -35.02 -15.72
N VAL A 385 -12.69 -35.21 -16.39
CA VAL A 385 -11.47 -34.35 -16.26
C VAL A 385 -11.09 -33.89 -17.65
N GLY A 386 -11.19 -32.58 -17.92
CA GLY A 386 -11.01 -32.00 -19.24
C GLY A 386 -9.53 -31.89 -19.70
N GLU A 387 -8.58 -32.15 -18.78
CA GLU A 387 -7.16 -32.21 -19.11
C GLU A 387 -6.52 -33.42 -18.43
N ASN A 388 -5.41 -33.25 -17.70
CA ASN A 388 -4.60 -34.36 -17.18
C ASN A 388 -5.02 -34.79 -15.78
N PHE A 389 -4.79 -36.08 -15.45
CA PHE A 389 -5.00 -36.63 -14.14
C PHE A 389 -3.67 -37.06 -13.51
N TYR A 390 -3.26 -36.41 -12.40
CA TYR A 390 -1.97 -36.64 -11.75
C TYR A 390 -2.17 -37.37 -10.42
N CYS A 391 -1.84 -38.70 -10.37
CA CYS A 391 -1.99 -39.54 -9.17
C CYS A 391 -0.69 -40.21 -8.69
N TYR A 392 0.48 -39.81 -9.19
CA TYR A 392 1.76 -40.34 -8.77
C TYR A 392 2.10 -40.03 -7.29
N ARG A 393 3.12 -40.68 -6.71
CA ARG A 393 3.46 -40.56 -5.28
C ARG A 393 2.31 -40.82 -4.33
N ASN A 394 1.54 -41.88 -4.65
CA ASN A 394 0.56 -42.51 -3.77
C ASN A 394 1.00 -43.95 -3.58
N PRO A 395 1.83 -44.27 -2.57
CA PRO A 395 2.57 -45.52 -2.51
C PRO A 395 1.67 -46.79 -2.40
N ASN A 396 0.42 -46.64 -1.97
CA ASN A 396 -0.54 -47.72 -1.82
C ASN A 396 -1.57 -47.80 -2.98
N LEU A 397 -1.43 -46.95 -4.00
CA LEU A 397 -2.28 -46.93 -5.18
C LEU A 397 -1.66 -47.83 -6.26
N HIS A 398 -2.35 -48.88 -6.64
CA HIS A 398 -1.87 -49.88 -7.60
C HIS A 398 -2.84 -50.12 -8.76
N SER A 399 -3.93 -49.36 -8.84
CA SER A 399 -4.96 -49.51 -9.86
C SER A 399 -5.59 -48.16 -10.21
N LEU A 400 -6.03 -48.03 -11.45
CA LEU A 400 -6.86 -46.91 -11.91
C LEU A 400 -8.36 -47.15 -11.73
N GLU A 401 -8.74 -48.23 -11.03
CA GLU A 401 -10.16 -48.53 -10.76
C GLU A 401 -10.85 -47.35 -10.03
N GLY A 402 -11.98 -46.91 -10.55
CA GLY A 402 -12.75 -45.78 -10.03
C GLY A 402 -12.43 -44.44 -10.69
N ILE A 403 -11.49 -44.39 -11.64
CA ILE A 403 -11.24 -43.18 -12.44
C ILE A 403 -12.39 -42.94 -13.43
N GLY A 404 -12.76 -41.67 -13.65
CA GLY A 404 -13.72 -41.28 -14.69
C GLY A 404 -13.11 -41.11 -16.07
N GLU A 405 -13.77 -40.36 -16.91
CA GLU A 405 -13.27 -39.94 -18.23
C GLU A 405 -12.19 -38.87 -18.08
N VAL A 406 -11.03 -39.04 -18.72
CA VAL A 406 -9.89 -38.09 -18.71
C VAL A 406 -9.55 -37.79 -20.15
N GLU A 407 -9.68 -36.54 -20.58
CA GLU A 407 -9.39 -36.11 -21.96
C GLU A 407 -7.88 -36.08 -22.25
N GLY A 408 -7.07 -35.80 -21.25
CA GLY A 408 -5.60 -35.72 -21.36
C GLY A 408 -4.87 -36.94 -20.85
N ASP A 409 -3.66 -36.74 -20.34
CA ASP A 409 -2.79 -37.80 -19.85
C ASP A 409 -3.08 -38.21 -18.42
N ILE A 410 -2.93 -39.52 -18.10
CA ILE A 410 -2.93 -40.04 -16.74
C ILE A 410 -1.49 -40.23 -16.29
N VAL A 411 -1.01 -39.38 -15.40
CA VAL A 411 0.37 -39.40 -14.86
C VAL A 411 0.37 -40.16 -13.53
N LYS A 412 0.99 -41.31 -13.53
CA LYS A 412 1.11 -42.27 -12.41
C LYS A 412 2.50 -42.87 -12.32
N ASP A 413 2.79 -43.60 -11.24
CA ASP A 413 4.12 -44.23 -10.97
C ASP A 413 4.02 -45.70 -10.56
N PHE A 414 2.96 -46.37 -10.93
CA PHE A 414 2.69 -47.79 -10.70
C PHE A 414 2.26 -48.56 -11.98
#